data_5267e70cc2f8b0a60aeb42865cd62f83
#
_entry.id   5267e70cc2f8b0a60aeb42865cd62f83
#
_cell.length_a   1.000
_cell.length_b   1.000
_cell.length_c   1.000
_cell.angle_alpha   90.00
_cell.angle_beta   90.00
_cell.angle_gamma   90.00
#
_symmetry.space_group_name_H-M   'P 1'
#
loop_
_entity.id
_entity.type
_entity.pdbx_description
1 polymer ?
#
loop_
_entity_poly.entity_id
_entity_poly.type
_entity_poly.pdbx_seq_one_letter_code
_entity_poly.pdbx_strand_id
1 'polypeptide(L)'
;KRQAMSDPLAPIRSRITGFAIDHRKVAPGTVFGAFRGARFDGESVIADAVKAGAVAVVARPEAQVDGALHIAAPEPRQAFARLAADFFAPFPGVTAAVTGTNGKTSTVELARQLWHLSGERAASVGTLGVVTATDHAKAGSGGLTTPDIVTFLANVAGLAREGISHCL
;
A
#
# COMPACT_ATOMS: atom_id res chain seq x y z
N LYS A 1 -22.44 -11.18 10.07
CA LYS A 1 -23.05 -10.00 9.42
C LYS A 1 -21.98 -8.92 9.39
N ARG A 2 -21.33 -8.69 8.22
CA ARG A 2 -20.48 -7.51 7.99
C ARG A 2 -21.44 -6.32 7.97
N GLN A 3 -21.36 -5.47 8.98
CA GLN A 3 -21.98 -4.16 8.94
C GLN A 3 -21.36 -3.43 7.74
N ALA A 4 -22.21 -2.96 6.82
CA ALA A 4 -21.76 -2.09 5.73
C ALA A 4 -21.25 -0.79 6.38
N MET A 5 -19.93 -0.72 6.59
CA MET A 5 -19.29 0.53 7.01
C MET A 5 -19.43 1.49 5.82
N SER A 6 -20.05 2.64 6.07
CA SER A 6 -20.10 3.72 5.08
C SER A 6 -18.68 4.04 4.65
N ASP A 7 -18.45 4.12 3.34
CA ASP A 7 -17.15 4.51 2.79
C ASP A 7 -16.82 5.95 3.24
N PRO A 8 -15.79 6.15 4.09
CA PRO A 8 -15.46 7.47 4.60
C PRO A 8 -14.91 8.39 3.51
N LEU A 9 -14.48 7.84 2.38
CA LEU A 9 -13.97 8.61 1.23
C LEU A 9 -15.06 8.96 0.22
N ALA A 10 -16.29 8.44 0.35
CA ALA A 10 -17.39 8.68 -0.59
C ALA A 10 -17.56 10.18 -0.98
N PRO A 11 -17.51 11.14 -0.04
CA PRO A 11 -17.70 12.55 -0.37
C PRO A 11 -16.62 13.16 -1.27
N ILE A 12 -15.43 12.57 -1.29
CA ILE A 12 -14.26 13.11 -2.00
C ILE A 12 -13.66 12.12 -3.01
N ARG A 13 -14.31 10.97 -3.23
CA ARG A 13 -13.78 9.87 -4.06
C ARG A 13 -13.31 10.32 -5.44
N SER A 14 -14.05 11.21 -6.11
CA SER A 14 -13.71 11.76 -7.43
C SER A 14 -12.48 12.68 -7.43
N ARG A 15 -12.07 13.17 -6.26
CA ARG A 15 -10.92 14.07 -6.08
C ARG A 15 -9.65 13.33 -5.69
N ILE A 16 -9.75 12.02 -5.37
CA ILE A 16 -8.60 11.24 -4.92
C ILE A 16 -7.75 10.84 -6.12
N THR A 17 -6.49 11.22 -6.09
CA THR A 17 -5.49 10.89 -7.11
C THR A 17 -4.47 9.87 -6.64
N GLY A 18 -4.35 9.65 -5.32
CA GLY A 18 -3.39 8.70 -4.76
C GLY A 18 -3.34 8.71 -3.24
N PHE A 19 -2.41 7.94 -2.71
CA PHE A 19 -2.17 7.75 -1.29
C PHE A 19 -0.70 8.01 -0.97
N ALA A 20 -0.38 8.56 0.21
CA ALA A 20 0.99 8.76 0.67
C ALA A 20 1.10 8.65 2.20
N ILE A 21 2.24 8.15 2.67
CA ILE A 21 2.63 8.15 4.10
C ILE A 21 3.86 9.02 4.37
N ASP A 22 4.46 9.58 3.32
CA ASP A 22 5.52 10.57 3.38
C ASP A 22 4.97 11.90 2.84
N HIS A 23 4.96 12.95 3.68
CA HIS A 23 4.41 14.27 3.30
C HIS A 23 5.09 14.86 2.07
N ARG A 24 6.37 14.53 1.82
CA ARG A 24 7.14 14.98 0.63
C ARG A 24 6.63 14.38 -0.67
N LYS A 25 5.87 13.29 -0.62
CA LYS A 25 5.25 12.62 -1.76
C LYS A 25 3.79 13.01 -1.95
N VAL A 26 3.27 13.91 -1.13
CA VAL A 26 1.90 14.41 -1.25
C VAL A 26 1.80 15.32 -2.47
N ALA A 27 0.74 15.11 -3.25
CA ALA A 27 0.34 15.92 -4.40
C ALA A 27 -1.15 16.25 -4.30
N PRO A 28 -1.68 17.19 -5.09
CA PRO A 28 -3.11 17.50 -5.08
C PRO A 28 -3.99 16.25 -5.28
N GLY A 29 -4.95 16.05 -4.38
CA GLY A 29 -5.83 14.87 -4.39
C GLY A 29 -5.34 13.68 -3.57
N THR A 30 -4.19 13.78 -2.89
CA THR A 30 -3.64 12.68 -2.08
C THR A 30 -4.43 12.46 -0.79
N VAL A 31 -4.65 11.20 -0.42
CA VAL A 31 -5.02 10.78 0.95
C VAL A 31 -3.74 10.53 1.73
N PHE A 32 -3.51 11.32 2.78
CA PHE A 32 -2.29 11.25 3.58
C PHE A 32 -2.49 10.39 4.84
N GLY A 33 -1.59 9.46 5.11
CA GLY A 33 -1.55 8.67 6.34
C GLY A 33 -0.61 9.29 7.36
N ALA A 34 -1.14 9.89 8.41
CA ALA A 34 -0.39 10.51 9.50
C ALA A 34 -0.28 9.55 10.68
N PHE A 35 0.87 8.88 10.81
CA PHE A 35 1.06 7.86 11.84
C PHE A 35 2.16 8.23 12.81
N ARG A 36 1.95 7.95 14.09
CA ARG A 36 3.03 7.97 15.07
C ARG A 36 3.91 6.75 14.93
N GLY A 37 5.19 6.99 14.71
CA GLY A 37 6.23 5.97 14.67
C GLY A 37 7.25 6.17 15.81
N ALA A 38 8.12 5.19 16.01
CA ALA A 38 9.15 5.26 17.06
C ALA A 38 10.20 6.37 16.82
N ARG A 39 10.44 6.74 15.55
CA ARG A 39 11.46 7.73 15.15
C ARG A 39 10.89 9.02 14.57
N PHE A 40 9.65 8.99 14.12
CA PHE A 40 9.01 10.11 13.45
C PHE A 40 7.51 10.14 13.75
N ASP A 41 7.01 11.32 14.09
CA ASP A 41 5.58 11.57 14.29
C ASP A 41 4.97 12.16 13.03
N GLY A 42 4.22 11.35 12.27
CA GLY A 42 3.56 11.78 11.05
C GLY A 42 2.46 12.82 11.29
N GLU A 43 1.94 12.94 12.52
CA GLU A 43 0.93 13.95 12.85
C GLU A 43 1.54 15.36 12.86
N SER A 44 2.84 15.49 13.14
CA SER A 44 3.54 16.80 13.15
C SER A 44 3.63 17.47 11.77
N VAL A 45 3.43 16.72 10.69
CA VAL A 45 3.54 17.21 9.31
C VAL A 45 2.18 17.26 8.57
N ILE A 46 1.06 17.13 9.29
CA ILE A 46 -0.29 17.19 8.70
C ILE A 46 -0.51 18.51 7.97
N ALA A 47 -0.14 19.64 8.60
CA ALA A 47 -0.30 20.95 7.99
C ALA A 47 0.46 21.11 6.66
N ASP A 48 1.67 20.54 6.58
CA ASP A 48 2.48 20.56 5.37
C ASP A 48 1.88 19.65 4.28
N ALA A 49 1.36 18.48 4.66
CA ALA A 49 0.65 17.61 3.74
C ALA A 49 -0.62 18.26 3.17
N VAL A 50 -1.39 18.97 4.00
CA VAL A 50 -2.58 19.70 3.54
C VAL A 50 -2.20 20.84 2.60
N LYS A 51 -1.16 21.61 2.91
CA LYS A 51 -0.62 22.66 2.01
C LYS A 51 -0.16 22.09 0.67
N ALA A 52 0.40 20.89 0.67
CA ALA A 52 0.83 20.18 -0.55
C ALA A 52 -0.34 19.60 -1.36
N GLY A 53 -1.57 19.65 -0.84
CA GLY A 53 -2.79 19.25 -1.55
C GLY A 53 -3.43 17.95 -1.09
N ALA A 54 -3.14 17.48 0.13
CA ALA A 54 -3.87 16.36 0.72
C ALA A 54 -5.35 16.72 0.88
N VAL A 55 -6.23 15.89 0.35
CA VAL A 55 -7.70 16.08 0.42
C VAL A 55 -8.33 15.35 1.59
N ALA A 56 -7.62 14.37 2.14
CA ALA A 56 -7.99 13.68 3.38
C ALA A 56 -6.73 13.27 4.15
N VAL A 57 -6.88 13.17 5.46
CA VAL A 57 -5.85 12.69 6.38
C VAL A 57 -6.41 11.58 7.24
N VAL A 58 -5.76 10.42 7.23
CA VAL A 58 -6.07 9.29 8.11
C VAL A 58 -5.15 9.37 9.32
N ALA A 59 -5.73 9.65 10.47
CA ALA A 59 -4.99 9.86 11.72
C ALA A 59 -5.78 9.35 12.92
N ARG A 60 -5.19 9.45 14.12
CA ARG A 60 -5.91 9.18 15.36
C ARG A 60 -7.03 10.20 15.57
N PRO A 61 -8.07 9.86 16.38
CA PRO A 61 -9.18 10.77 16.67
C PRO A 61 -8.75 12.12 17.26
N GLU A 62 -7.65 12.14 18.03
CA GLU A 62 -7.14 13.33 18.72
C GLU A 62 -6.25 14.21 17.84
N ALA A 63 -5.94 13.78 16.61
CA ALA A 63 -5.11 14.55 15.70
C ALA A 63 -5.85 15.81 15.19
N GLN A 64 -5.14 16.92 15.12
CA GLN A 64 -5.69 18.15 14.54
C GLN A 64 -5.50 18.13 13.02
N VAL A 65 -6.62 18.19 12.29
CA VAL A 65 -6.64 18.20 10.83
C VAL A 65 -7.47 19.38 10.36
N ASP A 66 -6.82 20.42 9.87
CA ASP A 66 -7.47 21.61 9.34
C ASP A 66 -7.30 21.65 7.81
N GLY A 67 -8.36 21.94 7.07
CA GLY A 67 -8.33 22.12 5.61
C GLY A 67 -8.41 20.84 4.79
N ALA A 68 -8.53 19.65 5.41
CA ALA A 68 -8.74 18.38 4.74
C ALA A 68 -9.77 17.51 5.49
N LEU A 69 -10.32 16.50 4.84
CA LEU A 69 -11.21 15.53 5.49
C LEU A 69 -10.42 14.71 6.53
N HIS A 70 -10.81 14.79 7.81
CA HIS A 70 -10.23 13.94 8.85
C HIS A 70 -10.93 12.58 8.90
N ILE A 71 -10.19 11.52 8.59
CA ILE A 71 -10.63 10.13 8.76
C ILE A 71 -10.04 9.65 10.08
N ALA A 72 -10.80 9.87 11.14
CA ALA A 72 -10.40 9.51 12.49
C ALA A 72 -10.52 8.00 12.71
N ALA A 73 -9.44 7.35 13.10
CA ALA A 73 -9.41 5.92 13.39
C ALA A 73 -8.52 5.60 14.60
N PRO A 74 -8.96 4.75 15.53
CA PRO A 74 -8.11 4.29 16.63
C PRO A 74 -6.84 3.57 16.14
N GLU A 75 -6.96 2.83 15.03
CA GLU A 75 -5.87 2.14 14.35
C GLU A 75 -5.66 2.74 12.94
N PRO A 76 -5.03 3.94 12.84
CA PRO A 76 -4.99 4.68 11.59
C PRO A 76 -4.16 3.98 10.49
N ARG A 77 -3.13 3.19 10.86
CA ARG A 77 -2.38 2.39 9.88
C ARG A 77 -3.25 1.34 9.20
N GLN A 78 -4.10 0.65 9.96
CA GLN A 78 -4.99 -0.37 9.44
C GLN A 78 -6.11 0.24 8.60
N ALA A 79 -6.69 1.36 9.07
CA ALA A 79 -7.70 2.10 8.32
C ALA A 79 -7.16 2.58 6.97
N PHE A 80 -5.99 3.22 6.99
CA PHE A 80 -5.31 3.69 5.78
C PHE A 80 -5.03 2.54 4.80
N ALA A 81 -4.48 1.41 5.29
CA ALA A 81 -4.17 0.27 4.44
C ALA A 81 -5.41 -0.29 3.74
N ARG A 82 -6.56 -0.35 4.42
CA ARG A 82 -7.84 -0.79 3.83
C ARG A 82 -8.31 0.18 2.74
N LEU A 83 -8.31 1.48 3.02
CA LEU A 83 -8.72 2.50 2.06
C LEU A 83 -7.81 2.53 0.83
N ALA A 84 -6.50 2.40 1.03
CA ALA A 84 -5.55 2.30 -0.06
C ALA A 84 -5.74 1.02 -0.87
N ALA A 85 -6.01 -0.12 -0.21
CA ALA A 85 -6.30 -1.37 -0.91
C ALA A 85 -7.56 -1.26 -1.79
N ASP A 86 -8.63 -0.66 -1.27
CA ASP A 86 -9.86 -0.43 -2.06
C ASP A 86 -9.60 0.49 -3.28
N PHE A 87 -8.71 1.47 -3.13
CA PHE A 87 -8.34 2.38 -4.22
C PHE A 87 -7.49 1.70 -5.31
N PHE A 88 -6.50 0.90 -4.90
CA PHE A 88 -5.56 0.26 -5.84
C PHE A 88 -6.12 -0.99 -6.53
N ALA A 89 -7.16 -1.64 -6.00
CA ALA A 89 -7.74 -2.86 -6.57
C ALA A 89 -7.92 -2.78 -8.11
N PRO A 90 -7.84 -3.90 -8.85
CA PRO A 90 -7.83 -5.29 -8.36
C PRO A 90 -6.44 -5.79 -7.95
N PHE A 91 -6.42 -6.92 -7.24
CA PHE A 91 -5.21 -7.66 -6.85
C PHE A 91 -5.23 -9.09 -7.40
N PRO A 92 -4.08 -9.80 -7.45
CA PRO A 92 -4.03 -11.22 -7.81
C PRO A 92 -4.99 -12.04 -6.93
N GLY A 93 -5.64 -13.04 -7.54
CA GLY A 93 -6.64 -13.86 -6.86
C GLY A 93 -6.07 -14.67 -5.68
N VAL A 94 -4.79 -15.02 -5.77
CA VAL A 94 -4.05 -15.68 -4.68
C VAL A 94 -2.88 -14.80 -4.29
N THR A 95 -2.83 -14.41 -3.02
CA THR A 95 -1.70 -13.65 -2.46
C THR A 95 -1.27 -14.32 -1.17
N ALA A 96 0.02 -14.67 -1.08
CA ALA A 96 0.62 -15.27 0.11
C ALA A 96 1.78 -14.41 0.61
N ALA A 97 2.01 -14.41 1.92
CA ALA A 97 3.11 -13.68 2.53
C ALA A 97 4.00 -14.63 3.33
N VAL A 98 5.32 -14.45 3.21
CA VAL A 98 6.33 -15.20 3.94
C VAL A 98 7.05 -14.29 4.91
N THR A 99 7.02 -14.62 6.19
CA THR A 99 7.74 -13.91 7.25
C THR A 99 8.76 -14.83 7.92
N GLY A 100 9.75 -14.27 8.58
CA GLY A 100 10.80 -15.02 9.27
C GLY A 100 12.13 -14.28 9.28
N THR A 101 13.10 -14.78 10.04
CA THR A 101 14.45 -14.18 10.13
C THR A 101 15.32 -14.60 8.93
N ASN A 102 15.22 -15.85 8.46
CA ASN A 102 16.00 -16.40 7.36
C ASN A 102 15.10 -17.13 6.36
N GLY A 103 15.60 -17.34 5.14
CA GLY A 103 14.97 -18.17 4.12
C GLY A 103 13.77 -17.52 3.38
N LYS A 104 13.31 -16.33 3.76
CA LYS A 104 12.15 -15.67 3.13
C LYS A 104 12.27 -15.60 1.61
N THR A 105 13.35 -15.02 1.11
CA THR A 105 13.59 -14.83 -0.33
C THR A 105 13.63 -16.17 -1.07
N SER A 106 14.33 -17.16 -0.52
CA SER A 106 14.42 -18.50 -1.14
C SER A 106 13.06 -19.19 -1.18
N THR A 107 12.29 -19.12 -0.09
CA THR A 107 10.95 -19.73 -0.01
C THR A 107 9.99 -19.08 -1.01
N VAL A 108 9.98 -17.75 -1.06
CA VAL A 108 9.15 -16.98 -1.99
C VAL A 108 9.50 -17.32 -3.44
N GLU A 109 10.78 -17.35 -3.77
CA GLU A 109 11.22 -17.59 -5.14
C GLU A 109 10.96 -19.04 -5.59
N LEU A 110 11.18 -20.02 -4.72
CA LEU A 110 10.85 -21.42 -5.00
C LEU A 110 9.34 -21.61 -5.20
N ALA A 111 8.51 -21.01 -4.33
CA ALA A 111 7.06 -21.11 -4.45
C ALA A 111 6.56 -20.44 -5.74
N ARG A 112 7.10 -19.27 -6.12
CA ARG A 112 6.81 -18.61 -7.39
C ARG A 112 7.12 -19.54 -8.58
N GLN A 113 8.30 -20.17 -8.57
CA GLN A 113 8.72 -21.10 -9.64
C GLN A 113 7.80 -22.32 -9.71
N LEU A 114 7.41 -22.91 -8.56
CA LEU A 114 6.48 -24.04 -8.52
C LEU A 114 5.12 -23.67 -9.08
N TRP A 115 4.57 -22.52 -8.75
CA TRP A 115 3.34 -22.03 -9.35
C TRP A 115 3.47 -21.85 -10.87
N HIS A 116 4.59 -21.29 -11.31
CA HIS A 116 4.84 -21.14 -12.75
C HIS A 116 4.91 -22.50 -13.47
N LEU A 117 5.60 -23.50 -12.88
CA LEU A 117 5.65 -24.87 -13.41
C LEU A 117 4.27 -25.56 -13.42
N SER A 118 3.37 -25.16 -12.54
CA SER A 118 1.98 -25.62 -12.51
C SER A 118 1.06 -24.90 -13.51
N GLY A 119 1.61 -24.00 -14.34
CA GLY A 119 0.88 -23.26 -15.34
C GLY A 119 0.27 -21.93 -14.86
N GLU A 120 0.53 -21.54 -13.62
CA GLU A 120 0.01 -20.29 -13.06
C GLU A 120 0.88 -19.08 -13.43
N ARG A 121 0.26 -17.94 -13.63
CA ARG A 121 0.96 -16.67 -13.83
C ARG A 121 1.34 -16.09 -12.46
N ALA A 122 2.56 -16.37 -12.03
CA ALA A 122 3.04 -16.05 -10.71
C ALA A 122 4.10 -14.94 -10.71
N ALA A 123 4.07 -14.09 -9.68
CA ALA A 123 5.07 -13.07 -9.38
C ALA A 123 5.47 -13.08 -7.90
N SER A 124 6.61 -12.48 -7.60
CA SER A 124 7.03 -12.22 -6.23
C SER A 124 7.39 -10.75 -6.03
N VAL A 125 7.18 -10.25 -4.81
CA VAL A 125 7.52 -8.89 -4.40
C VAL A 125 8.33 -8.96 -3.10
N GLY A 126 9.59 -8.59 -3.15
CA GLY A 126 10.46 -8.68 -1.97
C GLY A 126 11.83 -8.06 -2.18
N THR A 127 12.85 -8.61 -1.53
CA THR A 127 14.23 -8.11 -1.55
C THR A 127 14.82 -8.03 -2.96
N LEU A 128 14.39 -8.91 -3.87
CA LEU A 128 14.80 -8.92 -5.28
C LEU A 128 13.98 -7.92 -6.13
N GLY A 129 13.11 -7.14 -5.52
CA GLY A 129 12.15 -6.30 -6.23
C GLY A 129 10.92 -7.10 -6.65
N VAL A 130 10.35 -6.73 -7.80
CA VAL A 130 9.26 -7.46 -8.44
C VAL A 130 9.86 -8.45 -9.44
N VAL A 131 9.58 -9.74 -9.29
CA VAL A 131 10.07 -10.80 -10.18
C VAL A 131 8.87 -11.51 -10.82
N THR A 132 8.86 -11.60 -12.14
CA THR A 132 7.87 -12.36 -12.94
C THR A 132 8.57 -13.49 -13.71
N ALA A 133 7.84 -14.23 -14.53
CA ALA A 133 8.44 -15.27 -15.39
C ALA A 133 9.33 -14.71 -16.52
N THR A 134 9.02 -13.50 -16.99
CA THR A 134 9.66 -12.88 -18.16
C THR A 134 10.70 -11.82 -17.83
N ASP A 135 10.65 -11.24 -16.64
CA ASP A 135 11.54 -10.17 -16.21
C ASP A 135 12.22 -10.48 -14.88
N HIS A 136 13.53 -10.54 -14.90
CA HIS A 136 14.33 -10.46 -13.68
C HIS A 136 14.38 -9.00 -13.23
N ALA A 137 13.67 -8.73 -12.13
CA ALA A 137 13.77 -7.53 -11.30
C ALA A 137 14.08 -6.21 -12.02
N LYS A 138 13.09 -5.45 -12.39
CA LYS A 138 13.27 -3.98 -12.36
C LYS A 138 13.43 -3.59 -10.90
N ALA A 139 14.66 -3.43 -10.46
CA ALA A 139 15.03 -2.88 -9.15
C ALA A 139 14.49 -1.44 -9.05
N GLY A 140 13.24 -1.31 -8.61
CA GLY A 140 12.58 -0.02 -8.41
C GLY A 140 12.36 0.33 -6.94
N SER A 141 12.56 -0.60 -6.03
CA SER A 141 12.48 -0.34 -4.58
C SER A 141 13.88 -0.47 -3.97
N GLY A 142 14.57 0.66 -3.82
CA GLY A 142 15.94 0.76 -3.34
C GLY A 142 16.24 -0.08 -2.09
N GLY A 143 16.57 -1.36 -2.26
CA GLY A 143 17.17 -2.21 -1.25
C GLY A 143 16.32 -2.55 -0.01
N LEU A 144 15.06 -2.16 0.06
CA LEU A 144 14.17 -2.49 1.18
C LEU A 144 13.54 -3.86 0.99
N THR A 145 13.68 -4.73 2.00
CA THR A 145 13.05 -6.05 2.03
C THR A 145 11.52 -5.97 1.97
N THR A 146 10.95 -4.87 2.48
CA THR A 146 9.51 -4.60 2.45
C THR A 146 9.30 -3.15 2.03
N PRO A 147 8.67 -2.88 0.89
CA PRO A 147 8.30 -1.52 0.49
C PRO A 147 7.25 -0.93 1.43
N ASP A 148 7.06 0.39 1.41
CA ASP A 148 5.94 1.01 2.09
C ASP A 148 4.60 0.50 1.52
N ILE A 149 3.53 0.61 2.34
CA ILE A 149 2.22 0.03 2.00
C ILE A 149 1.66 0.55 0.66
N VAL A 150 1.90 1.82 0.32
CA VAL A 150 1.40 2.42 -0.92
C VAL A 150 2.14 1.84 -2.12
N THR A 151 3.47 1.80 -2.05
CA THR A 151 4.32 1.20 -3.09
C THR A 151 4.00 -0.29 -3.25
N PHE A 152 3.81 -1.02 -2.14
CA PHE A 152 3.44 -2.43 -2.18
C PHE A 152 2.11 -2.65 -2.90
N LEU A 153 1.05 -1.94 -2.50
CA LEU A 153 -0.28 -2.08 -3.11
C LEU A 153 -0.28 -1.69 -4.59
N ALA A 154 0.44 -0.62 -4.97
CA ALA A 154 0.56 -0.20 -6.35
C ALA A 154 1.26 -1.27 -7.21
N ASN A 155 2.34 -1.88 -6.72
CA ASN A 155 3.05 -2.95 -7.40
C ASN A 155 2.16 -4.19 -7.58
N VAL A 156 1.50 -4.64 -6.51
CA VAL A 156 0.63 -5.83 -6.56
C VAL A 156 -0.59 -5.61 -7.46
N ALA A 157 -1.18 -4.42 -7.45
CA ALA A 157 -2.26 -4.05 -8.37
C ALA A 157 -1.77 -3.97 -9.82
N GLY A 158 -0.56 -3.47 -10.06
CA GLY A 158 0.08 -3.50 -11.37
C GLY A 158 0.20 -4.93 -11.90
N LEU A 159 0.70 -5.84 -11.10
CA LEU A 159 0.80 -7.27 -11.43
C LEU A 159 -0.56 -7.88 -11.80
N ALA A 160 -1.61 -7.56 -11.06
CA ALA A 160 -2.97 -8.04 -11.38
C ALA A 160 -3.45 -7.54 -12.76
N ARG A 161 -3.16 -6.26 -13.09
CA ARG A 161 -3.51 -5.67 -14.41
C ARG A 161 -2.71 -6.32 -15.54
N GLU A 162 -1.50 -6.79 -15.29
CA GLU A 162 -0.69 -7.58 -16.22
C GLU A 162 -1.14 -9.04 -16.31
N GLY A 163 -2.18 -9.42 -15.57
CA GLY A 163 -2.79 -10.75 -15.56
C GLY A 163 -2.07 -11.77 -14.69
N ILE A 164 -1.27 -11.33 -13.72
CA ILE A 164 -0.70 -12.22 -12.70
C ILE A 164 -1.84 -12.70 -11.80
N SER A 165 -1.96 -14.02 -11.65
CA SER A 165 -2.99 -14.68 -10.83
C SER A 165 -2.52 -14.99 -9.40
N HIS A 166 -1.20 -15.17 -9.21
CA HIS A 166 -0.58 -15.57 -7.95
C HIS A 166 0.57 -14.63 -7.58
N CYS A 167 0.61 -14.13 -6.35
CA CYS A 167 1.65 -13.24 -5.86
C CYS A 167 2.16 -13.66 -4.47
N LEU A 168 3.49 -13.59 -4.26
CA LEU A 168 4.14 -13.82 -2.96
C LEU A 168 4.88 -12.58 -2.48
#